data_14a4f1009dcd28ebb91bb593581f8a16
#
_entry.id   14a4f1009dcd28ebb91bb593581f8a16
#
_cell.length_a   1.000
_cell.length_b   1.000
_cell.length_c   1.000
_cell.angle_alpha   90.00
_cell.angle_beta   90.00
_cell.angle_gamma   90.00
#
_symmetry.space_group_name_H-M   'P 1'
#
loop_
_entity.id
_entity.type
_entity.pdbx_description
1 polymer ?
#
loop_
_entity_poly.entity_id
_entity_poly.type
_entity_poly.pdbx_seq_one_letter_code
_entity_poly.pdbx_strand_id
1 'polypeptide(L)'
;MKIHEYQAKQILAKYGVPVPRGSVAYSVDEATKVAEDLGTEVCVVKAQIHAGGRGKGGGVKVSKGMDAVRENAETILGMQLVTHQTGPQGQKVKQLLVEEGMDISKELYCSVLVDRGKQRIVLLASTEGGMDIEEVAEKTPEKILKVFVDPAVGLRSYQANELAFGLKIDKINPKLIRPAAAVFKALYQAFVQEDCSLVEINPLVLTGDGLVVALDAKLSFDDNAMFRHKDNLAFRDKDEEDPLEVEASEADLNYIKLDGSIGCMVNGAGLAMGTMDIIKAYGGDPANFLDVGGAASQENVEKAFRIITMDPNVKCILINIFGGIVRCDMVAAGVIAAFKSVDLQIPVVVRLEGTNSEEAHILVNKSGLGERLQMADGIREAAKKAVAAVS
;
A
#
# COMPACT_ATOMS: atom_id res chain seq x y z
N MET A 1 4.32 -3.12 3.68
CA MET A 1 3.94 -4.33 2.88
C MET A 1 2.47 -4.65 3.14
N LYS A 2 1.64 -4.68 2.10
CA LYS A 2 0.23 -5.13 2.18
C LYS A 2 0.17 -6.66 2.07
N ILE A 3 -0.88 -7.28 2.61
CA ILE A 3 -1.13 -8.72 2.50
C ILE A 3 -2.60 -9.00 2.19
N HIS A 4 -2.90 -10.21 1.71
CA HIS A 4 -4.28 -10.63 1.42
C HIS A 4 -5.14 -10.79 2.68
N GLU A 5 -6.45 -10.71 2.52
CA GLU A 5 -7.43 -10.86 3.61
C GLU A 5 -7.25 -12.16 4.39
N TYR A 6 -7.07 -13.30 3.69
CA TYR A 6 -6.88 -14.60 4.36
C TYR A 6 -5.63 -14.64 5.22
N GLN A 7 -4.53 -13.99 4.78
CA GLN A 7 -3.28 -13.88 5.54
C GLN A 7 -3.47 -12.97 6.77
N ALA A 8 -4.16 -11.83 6.58
CA ALA A 8 -4.51 -10.94 7.68
C ALA A 8 -5.33 -11.66 8.75
N LYS A 9 -6.35 -12.45 8.35
CA LYS A 9 -7.15 -13.26 9.27
C LYS A 9 -6.33 -14.33 9.99
N GLN A 10 -5.40 -14.98 9.30
CA GLN A 10 -4.49 -15.95 9.94
C GLN A 10 -3.65 -15.31 11.06
N ILE A 11 -3.13 -14.10 10.82
CA ILE A 11 -2.40 -13.35 11.85
C ILE A 11 -3.34 -12.98 12.99
N LEU A 12 -4.47 -12.38 12.71
CA LEU A 12 -5.42 -11.92 13.73
C LEU A 12 -5.92 -13.07 14.61
N ALA A 13 -6.16 -14.26 14.02
CA ALA A 13 -6.55 -15.46 14.74
C ALA A 13 -5.49 -15.92 15.75
N LYS A 14 -4.18 -15.76 15.46
CA LYS A 14 -3.09 -16.05 16.42
C LYS A 14 -3.18 -15.19 17.69
N TYR A 15 -3.74 -14.00 17.58
CA TYR A 15 -3.96 -13.07 18.70
C TYR A 15 -5.33 -13.24 19.37
N GLY A 16 -6.14 -14.21 18.90
CA GLY A 16 -7.45 -14.52 19.48
C GLY A 16 -8.59 -13.65 18.95
N VAL A 17 -8.42 -12.98 17.81
CA VAL A 17 -9.54 -12.33 17.11
C VAL A 17 -10.37 -13.40 16.41
N PRO A 18 -11.68 -13.51 16.71
CA PRO A 18 -12.53 -14.46 16.01
C PRO A 18 -12.67 -14.07 14.52
N VAL A 19 -12.48 -15.06 13.65
CA VAL A 19 -12.64 -14.95 12.20
C VAL A 19 -13.51 -16.09 11.69
N PRO A 20 -14.22 -15.98 10.55
CA PRO A 20 -14.94 -17.09 9.96
C PRO A 20 -14.00 -18.24 9.62
N ARG A 21 -14.48 -19.48 9.72
CA ARG A 21 -13.73 -20.64 9.22
C ARG A 21 -13.66 -20.58 7.70
N GLY A 22 -12.52 -20.90 7.12
CA GLY A 22 -12.32 -20.87 5.69
C GLY A 22 -10.88 -21.09 5.29
N SER A 23 -10.66 -21.21 3.99
CA SER A 23 -9.33 -21.40 3.42
C SER A 23 -9.21 -20.76 2.04
N VAL A 24 -7.96 -20.43 1.66
CA VAL A 24 -7.61 -19.96 0.32
C VAL A 24 -7.72 -21.12 -0.68
N ALA A 25 -8.14 -20.80 -1.92
CA ALA A 25 -8.21 -21.72 -3.03
C ALA A 25 -7.64 -21.06 -4.30
N TYR A 26 -6.85 -21.82 -5.06
CA TYR A 26 -6.18 -21.36 -6.30
C TYR A 26 -6.85 -21.94 -7.55
N SER A 27 -7.84 -22.81 -7.37
CA SER A 27 -8.65 -23.40 -8.44
C SER A 27 -10.11 -23.55 -8.01
N VAL A 28 -11.00 -23.77 -8.97
CA VAL A 28 -12.42 -24.00 -8.71
C VAL A 28 -12.61 -25.30 -7.93
N ASP A 29 -11.84 -26.33 -8.22
CA ASP A 29 -11.93 -27.61 -7.51
C ASP A 29 -11.46 -27.49 -6.05
N GLU A 30 -10.40 -26.71 -5.80
CA GLU A 30 -9.98 -26.40 -4.42
C GLU A 30 -11.06 -25.59 -3.68
N ALA A 31 -11.67 -24.59 -4.33
CA ALA A 31 -12.76 -23.80 -3.72
C ALA A 31 -13.95 -24.68 -3.34
N THR A 32 -14.32 -25.61 -4.22
CA THR A 32 -15.38 -26.59 -3.97
C THR A 32 -15.02 -27.50 -2.79
N LYS A 33 -13.78 -28.00 -2.76
CA LYS A 33 -13.31 -28.84 -1.67
C LYS A 33 -13.31 -28.11 -0.32
N VAL A 34 -12.88 -26.86 -0.27
CA VAL A 34 -12.93 -26.04 0.97
C VAL A 34 -14.38 -25.93 1.45
N ALA A 35 -15.35 -25.69 0.57
CA ALA A 35 -16.75 -25.61 0.94
C ALA A 35 -17.30 -26.94 1.45
N GLU A 36 -16.89 -28.08 0.86
CA GLU A 36 -17.21 -29.43 1.38
C GLU A 36 -16.67 -29.64 2.79
N ASP A 37 -15.42 -29.28 3.02
CA ASP A 37 -14.75 -29.44 4.32
C ASP A 37 -15.37 -28.53 5.40
N LEU A 38 -15.89 -27.35 5.03
CA LEU A 38 -16.64 -26.46 5.93
C LEU A 38 -17.96 -27.07 6.38
N GLY A 39 -18.64 -27.83 5.51
CA GLY A 39 -19.88 -28.53 5.81
C GLY A 39 -21.05 -27.60 6.14
N THR A 40 -21.03 -26.35 5.66
CA THR A 40 -22.10 -25.35 5.89
C THR A 40 -22.97 -25.19 4.66
N GLU A 41 -24.29 -24.92 4.85
CA GLU A 41 -25.23 -24.69 3.75
C GLU A 41 -24.84 -23.41 2.95
N VAL A 42 -24.33 -22.42 3.66
CA VAL A 42 -23.97 -21.12 3.08
C VAL A 42 -22.46 -20.90 3.18
N CYS A 43 -21.83 -20.65 2.05
CA CYS A 43 -20.44 -20.22 1.95
C CYS A 43 -20.34 -18.85 1.28
N VAL A 44 -19.25 -18.14 1.51
CA VAL A 44 -18.92 -16.89 0.83
C VAL A 44 -17.64 -17.09 0.05
N VAL A 45 -17.70 -16.83 -1.26
CA VAL A 45 -16.54 -16.86 -2.16
C VAL A 45 -16.05 -15.44 -2.37
N LYS A 46 -14.77 -15.16 -2.02
CA LYS A 46 -14.20 -13.81 -2.01
C LYS A 46 -12.94 -13.75 -2.86
N ALA A 47 -12.87 -12.84 -3.82
CA ALA A 47 -11.64 -12.51 -4.53
C ALA A 47 -10.56 -12.04 -3.55
N GLN A 48 -9.33 -12.49 -3.74
CA GLN A 48 -8.18 -12.05 -2.96
C GLN A 48 -7.30 -11.12 -3.80
N ILE A 49 -7.45 -9.81 -3.59
CA ILE A 49 -6.63 -8.74 -4.16
C ILE A 49 -6.34 -7.70 -3.07
N HIS A 50 -5.28 -6.90 -3.24
CA HIS A 50 -4.89 -5.85 -2.27
C HIS A 50 -5.73 -4.57 -2.40
N ALA A 51 -7.02 -4.69 -2.73
CA ALA A 51 -7.94 -3.58 -2.87
C ALA A 51 -9.23 -3.78 -2.09
N GLY A 52 -9.77 -2.68 -1.57
CA GLY A 52 -11.10 -2.63 -0.96
C GLY A 52 -12.21 -2.52 -2.02
N GLY A 53 -13.48 -2.58 -1.55
CA GLY A 53 -14.64 -2.43 -2.44
C GLY A 53 -14.94 -3.65 -3.31
N ARG A 54 -14.32 -4.79 -3.04
CA ARG A 54 -14.48 -6.05 -3.80
C ARG A 54 -15.93 -6.49 -3.95
N GLY A 55 -16.74 -6.31 -2.90
CA GLY A 55 -18.18 -6.65 -2.94
C GLY A 55 -18.94 -5.85 -3.99
N LYS A 56 -18.71 -4.53 -4.08
CA LYS A 56 -19.31 -3.66 -5.09
C LYS A 56 -18.86 -4.00 -6.51
N GLY A 57 -17.61 -4.46 -6.66
CA GLY A 57 -17.05 -4.92 -7.94
C GLY A 57 -17.47 -6.34 -8.36
N GLY A 58 -18.26 -7.04 -7.55
CA GLY A 58 -18.70 -8.42 -7.86
C GLY A 58 -17.72 -9.52 -7.42
N GLY A 59 -16.63 -9.15 -6.73
CA GLY A 59 -15.60 -10.06 -6.23
C GLY A 59 -15.96 -10.78 -4.92
N VAL A 60 -17.17 -10.60 -4.38
CA VAL A 60 -17.67 -11.30 -3.18
C VAL A 60 -19.07 -11.82 -3.47
N LYS A 61 -19.27 -13.13 -3.34
CA LYS A 61 -20.52 -13.81 -3.62
C LYS A 61 -20.91 -14.75 -2.50
N VAL A 62 -22.18 -14.64 -2.05
CA VAL A 62 -22.80 -15.60 -1.14
C VAL A 62 -23.31 -16.78 -1.97
N SER A 63 -22.94 -18.00 -1.56
CA SER A 63 -23.25 -19.25 -2.25
C SER A 63 -24.06 -20.15 -1.34
N LYS A 64 -25.22 -20.61 -1.83
CA LYS A 64 -26.06 -21.61 -1.15
C LYS A 64 -25.91 -22.94 -1.87
N GLY A 65 -25.29 -23.90 -1.20
CA GLY A 65 -25.00 -25.23 -1.76
C GLY A 65 -23.76 -25.24 -2.68
N MET A 66 -23.33 -26.44 -3.04
CA MET A 66 -22.06 -26.70 -3.73
C MET A 66 -22.04 -26.17 -5.17
N ASP A 67 -23.13 -26.28 -5.90
CA ASP A 67 -23.21 -25.80 -7.30
C ASP A 67 -23.03 -24.30 -7.37
N ALA A 68 -23.61 -23.54 -6.43
CA ALA A 68 -23.45 -22.10 -6.35
C ALA A 68 -21.99 -21.70 -5.96
N VAL A 69 -21.31 -22.50 -5.13
CA VAL A 69 -19.89 -22.28 -4.83
C VAL A 69 -19.03 -22.43 -6.09
N ARG A 70 -19.26 -23.51 -6.87
CA ARG A 70 -18.56 -23.78 -8.12
C ARG A 70 -18.79 -22.66 -9.13
N GLU A 71 -20.04 -22.29 -9.40
CA GLU A 71 -20.40 -21.21 -10.35
C GLU A 71 -19.78 -19.87 -9.96
N ASN A 72 -19.84 -19.51 -8.67
CA ASN A 72 -19.25 -18.26 -8.19
C ASN A 72 -17.72 -18.30 -8.23
N ALA A 73 -17.08 -19.43 -7.94
CA ALA A 73 -15.64 -19.61 -8.07
C ALA A 73 -15.18 -19.48 -9.54
N GLU A 74 -15.89 -20.09 -10.50
CA GLU A 74 -15.65 -19.96 -11.95
C GLU A 74 -15.78 -18.51 -12.42
N THR A 75 -16.75 -17.78 -11.87
CA THR A 75 -17.00 -16.39 -12.25
C THR A 75 -15.92 -15.45 -11.71
N ILE A 76 -15.47 -15.67 -10.48
CA ILE A 76 -14.56 -14.73 -9.78
C ILE A 76 -13.09 -15.03 -10.09
N LEU A 77 -12.71 -16.30 -10.15
CA LEU A 77 -11.32 -16.69 -10.42
C LEU A 77 -10.91 -16.29 -11.85
N GLY A 78 -9.85 -15.53 -11.96
CA GLY A 78 -9.33 -15.04 -13.24
C GLY A 78 -10.02 -13.78 -13.77
N MET A 79 -11.10 -13.28 -13.13
CA MET A 79 -11.73 -12.02 -13.52
C MET A 79 -10.79 -10.83 -13.33
N GLN A 80 -11.00 -9.79 -14.16
CA GLN A 80 -10.38 -8.48 -13.93
C GLN A 80 -11.29 -7.67 -13.02
N LEU A 81 -10.95 -7.60 -11.72
CA LEU A 81 -11.80 -6.97 -10.72
C LEU A 81 -11.53 -5.46 -10.65
N VAL A 82 -12.52 -4.68 -11.05
CA VAL A 82 -12.46 -3.21 -11.01
C VAL A 82 -13.13 -2.72 -9.73
N THR A 83 -12.38 -1.95 -8.94
CA THR A 83 -12.87 -1.25 -7.75
C THR A 83 -12.41 0.20 -7.77
N HIS A 84 -12.89 1.03 -6.86
CA HIS A 84 -12.41 2.41 -6.73
C HIS A 84 -10.91 2.51 -6.38
N GLN A 85 -10.30 1.42 -5.87
CA GLN A 85 -8.87 1.37 -5.49
C GLN A 85 -7.97 0.76 -6.57
N THR A 86 -8.50 -0.08 -7.47
CA THR A 86 -7.71 -0.69 -8.56
C THR A 86 -7.61 0.18 -9.80
N GLY A 87 -8.38 1.26 -9.87
CA GLY A 87 -8.53 2.06 -11.08
C GLY A 87 -9.27 1.31 -12.21
N PRO A 88 -9.39 1.94 -13.40
CA PRO A 88 -10.19 1.39 -14.51
C PRO A 88 -9.60 0.11 -15.12
N GLN A 89 -8.31 -0.13 -14.94
CA GLN A 89 -7.65 -1.35 -15.44
C GLN A 89 -8.00 -2.57 -14.60
N GLY A 90 -8.38 -2.37 -13.34
CA GLY A 90 -8.68 -3.44 -12.40
C GLY A 90 -7.46 -4.26 -12.01
N GLN A 91 -7.71 -5.29 -11.18
CA GLN A 91 -6.70 -6.26 -10.74
C GLN A 91 -7.17 -7.68 -11.06
N LYS A 92 -6.27 -8.52 -11.59
CA LYS A 92 -6.61 -9.90 -11.93
C LYS A 92 -6.71 -10.76 -10.67
N VAL A 93 -7.84 -11.43 -10.47
CA VAL A 93 -8.05 -12.33 -9.34
C VAL A 93 -7.33 -13.65 -9.60
N LYS A 94 -6.31 -13.97 -8.79
CA LYS A 94 -5.50 -15.19 -8.93
C LYS A 94 -5.86 -16.26 -7.89
N GLN A 95 -6.56 -15.87 -6.82
CA GLN A 95 -6.91 -16.74 -5.71
C GLN A 95 -8.20 -16.29 -5.04
N LEU A 96 -8.89 -17.23 -4.41
CA LEU A 96 -10.16 -17.05 -3.73
C LEU A 96 -10.00 -17.38 -2.25
N LEU A 97 -10.78 -16.72 -1.40
CA LEU A 97 -11.02 -17.15 -0.04
C LEU A 97 -12.45 -17.69 0.02
N VAL A 98 -12.60 -18.95 0.45
CA VAL A 98 -13.92 -19.56 0.69
C VAL A 98 -14.11 -19.68 2.19
N GLU A 99 -15.19 -19.06 2.70
CA GLU A 99 -15.50 -18.99 4.12
C GLU A 99 -16.94 -19.42 4.39
N GLU A 100 -17.20 -19.85 5.65
CA GLU A 100 -18.57 -20.05 6.11
C GLU A 100 -19.37 -18.75 6.11
N GLY A 101 -20.65 -18.85 5.76
CA GLY A 101 -21.58 -17.73 5.88
C GLY A 101 -21.90 -17.41 7.34
N MET A 102 -22.04 -16.12 7.66
CA MET A 102 -22.34 -15.65 9.02
C MET A 102 -23.73 -15.04 9.08
N ASP A 103 -24.44 -15.28 10.20
CA ASP A 103 -25.71 -14.59 10.49
C ASP A 103 -25.43 -13.22 11.09
N ILE A 104 -25.38 -12.20 10.23
CA ILE A 104 -24.99 -10.84 10.60
C ILE A 104 -26.18 -10.10 11.20
N SER A 105 -26.08 -9.77 12.49
CA SER A 105 -27.04 -8.91 13.20
C SER A 105 -26.72 -7.43 13.07
N LYS A 106 -25.42 -7.08 13.15
CA LYS A 106 -24.93 -5.68 13.03
C LYS A 106 -23.53 -5.64 12.47
N GLU A 107 -23.29 -4.72 11.55
CA GLU A 107 -21.97 -4.39 11.03
C GLU A 107 -21.40 -3.16 11.75
N LEU A 108 -20.13 -3.22 12.09
CA LEU A 108 -19.35 -2.19 12.75
C LEU A 108 -18.04 -2.01 11.99
N TYR A 109 -17.40 -0.87 12.20
CA TYR A 109 -16.04 -0.60 11.72
C TYR A 109 -15.07 -0.55 12.89
N CYS A 110 -13.86 -1.06 12.72
CA CYS A 110 -12.75 -0.74 13.61
C CYS A 110 -11.39 -0.79 12.88
N SER A 111 -10.47 0.05 13.31
CA SER A 111 -9.09 0.03 12.82
C SER A 111 -8.11 0.45 13.89
N VAL A 112 -6.84 0.08 13.68
CA VAL A 112 -5.68 0.50 14.48
C VAL A 112 -4.63 1.06 13.54
N LEU A 113 -4.17 2.27 13.81
CA LEU A 113 -3.14 2.95 13.02
C LEU A 113 -2.36 3.96 13.87
N VAL A 114 -1.32 4.56 13.30
CA VAL A 114 -0.57 5.64 13.95
C VAL A 114 -1.13 7.00 13.53
N ASP A 115 -1.59 7.79 14.49
CA ASP A 115 -1.89 9.21 14.29
C ASP A 115 -0.57 9.99 14.34
N ARG A 116 -0.11 10.45 13.16
CA ARG A 116 1.17 11.18 13.03
C ARG A 116 1.12 12.54 13.70
N GLY A 117 -0.04 13.21 13.73
CA GLY A 117 -0.20 14.52 14.36
C GLY A 117 -0.08 14.45 15.89
N LYS A 118 -0.57 13.36 16.50
CA LYS A 118 -0.48 13.11 17.94
C LYS A 118 0.67 12.19 18.33
N GLN A 119 1.38 11.61 17.35
CA GLN A 119 2.49 10.66 17.56
C GLN A 119 2.09 9.48 18.48
N ARG A 120 0.88 8.96 18.29
CA ARG A 120 0.31 7.87 19.09
C ARG A 120 -0.45 6.88 18.23
N ILE A 121 -0.53 5.66 18.70
CA ILE A 121 -1.45 4.67 18.14
C ILE A 121 -2.87 5.12 18.50
N VAL A 122 -3.76 5.05 17.53
CA VAL A 122 -5.19 5.32 17.70
C VAL A 122 -6.00 4.12 17.25
N LEU A 123 -6.99 3.77 18.07
CA LEU A 123 -8.06 2.87 17.65
C LEU A 123 -9.24 3.74 17.18
N LEU A 124 -9.71 3.47 15.99
CA LEU A 124 -10.93 4.05 15.43
C LEU A 124 -12.03 3.00 15.47
N ALA A 125 -13.25 3.41 15.78
CA ALA A 125 -14.41 2.54 15.71
C ALA A 125 -15.65 3.33 15.29
N SER A 126 -16.56 2.71 14.52
CA SER A 126 -17.80 3.34 14.08
C SER A 126 -18.96 2.32 14.02
N THR A 127 -20.18 2.81 14.21
CA THR A 127 -21.42 2.05 13.98
C THR A 127 -21.73 1.89 12.50
N GLU A 128 -21.01 2.57 11.62
CA GLU A 128 -21.13 2.54 10.16
C GLU A 128 -20.14 1.52 9.58
N GLY A 129 -20.41 0.23 9.77
CA GLY A 129 -19.65 -0.86 9.18
C GLY A 129 -20.07 -1.17 7.74
N GLY A 130 -19.17 -1.80 6.97
CA GLY A 130 -19.40 -2.14 5.57
C GLY A 130 -19.41 -0.95 4.61
N MET A 131 -19.12 0.25 5.12
CA MET A 131 -19.05 1.50 4.34
C MET A 131 -17.59 1.96 4.19
N ASP A 132 -17.40 2.87 3.23
CA ASP A 132 -16.12 3.58 3.06
C ASP A 132 -15.93 4.53 4.25
N ILE A 133 -14.88 4.31 5.05
CA ILE A 133 -14.66 5.08 6.28
C ILE A 133 -14.23 6.53 5.99
N GLU A 134 -13.61 6.79 4.84
CA GLU A 134 -13.24 8.13 4.39
C GLU A 134 -14.52 8.94 4.13
N GLU A 135 -15.54 8.34 3.53
CA GLU A 135 -16.83 8.97 3.35
C GLU A 135 -17.53 9.28 4.68
N VAL A 136 -17.44 8.38 5.65
CA VAL A 136 -17.96 8.60 7.01
C VAL A 136 -17.18 9.72 7.71
N ALA A 137 -15.86 9.77 7.54
CA ALA A 137 -15.02 10.81 8.11
C ALA A 137 -15.30 12.20 7.54
N GLU A 138 -15.66 12.28 6.25
CA GLU A 138 -16.01 13.53 5.58
C GLU A 138 -17.42 14.01 5.97
N LYS A 139 -18.42 13.10 5.92
CA LYS A 139 -19.83 13.47 6.08
C LYS A 139 -20.33 13.49 7.52
N THR A 140 -19.83 12.58 8.34
CA THR A 140 -20.31 12.35 9.72
C THR A 140 -19.16 12.00 10.68
N PRO A 141 -18.14 12.88 10.81
CA PRO A 141 -16.94 12.60 11.63
C PRO A 141 -17.24 12.29 13.10
N GLU A 142 -18.37 12.77 13.63
CA GLU A 142 -18.83 12.50 14.98
C GLU A 142 -19.23 11.03 15.22
N LYS A 143 -19.43 10.25 14.16
CA LYS A 143 -19.70 8.81 14.25
C LYS A 143 -18.42 7.98 14.41
N ILE A 144 -17.26 8.59 14.28
CA ILE A 144 -15.97 7.92 14.44
C ILE A 144 -15.45 8.15 15.86
N LEU A 145 -15.50 7.11 16.66
CA LEU A 145 -14.88 7.06 17.98
C LEU A 145 -13.37 6.94 17.83
N LYS A 146 -12.62 7.68 18.66
CA LYS A 146 -11.15 7.69 18.65
C LYS A 146 -10.61 7.48 20.05
N VAL A 147 -9.84 6.41 20.22
CA VAL A 147 -9.14 6.14 21.48
C VAL A 147 -7.64 6.16 21.20
N PHE A 148 -6.95 7.14 21.79
CA PHE A 148 -5.50 7.28 21.69
C PHE A 148 -4.81 6.47 22.77
N VAL A 149 -3.82 5.69 22.38
CA VAL A 149 -3.08 4.80 23.28
C VAL A 149 -1.73 5.41 23.59
N ASP A 150 -1.41 5.50 24.87
CA ASP A 150 -0.07 5.87 25.30
C ASP A 150 0.86 4.66 25.11
N PRO A 151 1.95 4.79 24.32
CA PRO A 151 2.82 3.67 24.00
C PRO A 151 3.53 3.08 25.23
N ALA A 152 3.72 3.88 26.30
CA ALA A 152 4.38 3.41 27.52
C ALA A 152 3.51 2.44 28.35
N VAL A 153 2.18 2.56 28.25
CA VAL A 153 1.24 1.77 29.07
C VAL A 153 0.35 0.83 28.25
N GLY A 154 0.28 1.02 26.95
CA GLY A 154 -0.55 0.24 26.04
C GLY A 154 -2.06 0.45 26.21
N LEU A 155 -2.85 -0.28 25.43
CA LEU A 155 -4.32 -0.20 25.49
C LEU A 155 -4.85 -0.77 26.79
N ARG A 156 -5.54 0.07 27.56
CA ARG A 156 -6.12 -0.30 28.86
C ARG A 156 -7.54 -0.83 28.71
N SER A 157 -7.94 -1.67 29.68
CA SER A 157 -9.27 -2.30 29.67
C SER A 157 -10.42 -1.29 29.62
N TYR A 158 -10.28 -0.15 30.29
CA TYR A 158 -11.31 0.89 30.26
C TYR A 158 -11.46 1.51 28.87
N GLN A 159 -10.36 1.69 28.13
CA GLN A 159 -10.37 2.22 26.76
C GLN A 159 -11.06 1.25 25.78
N ALA A 160 -10.77 -0.06 25.89
CA ALA A 160 -11.44 -1.07 25.10
C ALA A 160 -12.96 -1.14 25.41
N ASN A 161 -13.33 -1.00 26.67
CA ASN A 161 -14.74 -0.92 27.08
C ASN A 161 -15.39 0.40 26.59
N GLU A 162 -14.67 1.53 26.62
CA GLU A 162 -15.16 2.81 26.08
C GLU A 162 -15.58 2.66 24.60
N LEU A 163 -14.76 2.00 23.77
CA LEU A 163 -15.12 1.71 22.40
C LEU A 163 -16.38 0.82 22.30
N ALA A 164 -16.43 -0.26 23.08
CA ALA A 164 -17.56 -1.19 23.03
C ALA A 164 -18.88 -0.51 23.43
N PHE A 165 -18.88 0.35 24.46
CA PHE A 165 -20.06 1.13 24.84
C PHE A 165 -20.36 2.25 23.84
N GLY A 166 -19.34 2.93 23.33
CA GLY A 166 -19.51 3.98 22.32
C GLY A 166 -20.14 3.46 21.03
N LEU A 167 -19.84 2.22 20.64
CA LEU A 167 -20.51 1.49 19.54
C LEU A 167 -21.93 1.02 19.88
N LYS A 168 -22.42 1.31 21.10
CA LYS A 168 -23.77 0.95 21.57
C LYS A 168 -24.04 -0.56 21.55
N ILE A 169 -22.99 -1.38 21.70
CA ILE A 169 -23.10 -2.85 21.72
C ILE A 169 -23.98 -3.30 22.89
N ASP A 170 -23.96 -2.57 24.04
CA ASP A 170 -24.82 -2.80 25.19
C ASP A 170 -26.32 -2.72 24.87
N LYS A 171 -26.70 -1.91 23.86
CA LYS A 171 -28.10 -1.77 23.41
C LYS A 171 -28.53 -2.90 22.51
N ILE A 172 -27.59 -3.59 21.86
CA ILE A 172 -27.85 -4.75 21.00
C ILE A 172 -27.85 -6.02 21.84
N ASN A 173 -26.72 -6.29 22.51
CA ASN A 173 -26.54 -7.42 23.41
C ASN A 173 -25.47 -7.09 24.47
N PRO A 174 -25.85 -6.81 25.73
CA PRO A 174 -24.88 -6.45 26.78
C PRO A 174 -23.82 -7.52 27.05
N LYS A 175 -24.08 -8.79 26.74
CA LYS A 175 -23.12 -9.88 26.91
C LYS A 175 -21.93 -9.75 25.95
N LEU A 176 -22.06 -9.01 24.84
CA LEU A 176 -21.03 -8.82 23.84
C LEU A 176 -20.02 -7.71 24.18
N ILE A 177 -20.24 -6.92 25.22
CA ILE A 177 -19.28 -5.86 25.66
C ILE A 177 -17.90 -6.44 25.95
N ARG A 178 -17.83 -7.54 26.72
CA ARG A 178 -16.54 -8.17 27.06
C ARG A 178 -15.87 -8.83 25.84
N PRO A 179 -16.57 -9.60 25.01
CA PRO A 179 -16.03 -10.11 23.73
C PRO A 179 -15.49 -8.98 22.81
N ALA A 180 -16.27 -7.91 22.61
CA ALA A 180 -15.85 -6.78 21.79
C ALA A 180 -14.59 -6.09 22.35
N ALA A 181 -14.55 -5.83 23.66
CA ALA A 181 -13.36 -5.28 24.32
C ALA A 181 -12.13 -6.21 24.20
N ALA A 182 -12.33 -7.52 24.23
CA ALA A 182 -11.28 -8.49 24.00
C ALA A 182 -10.74 -8.42 22.56
N VAL A 183 -11.62 -8.29 21.56
CA VAL A 183 -11.25 -8.09 20.15
C VAL A 183 -10.42 -6.81 19.98
N PHE A 184 -10.84 -5.66 20.52
CA PHE A 184 -10.06 -4.42 20.42
C PHE A 184 -8.66 -4.55 21.03
N LYS A 185 -8.53 -5.26 22.16
CA LYS A 185 -7.22 -5.53 22.76
C LYS A 185 -6.37 -6.44 21.87
N ALA A 186 -6.96 -7.48 21.30
CA ALA A 186 -6.29 -8.42 20.40
C ALA A 186 -5.80 -7.70 19.13
N LEU A 187 -6.62 -6.83 18.53
CA LEU A 187 -6.24 -6.00 17.38
C LEU A 187 -5.07 -5.08 17.70
N TYR A 188 -5.09 -4.42 18.87
CA TYR A 188 -3.98 -3.60 19.32
C TYR A 188 -2.70 -4.42 19.53
N GLN A 189 -2.80 -5.61 20.12
CA GLN A 189 -1.65 -6.50 20.33
C GLN A 189 -1.07 -6.96 19.01
N ALA A 190 -1.91 -7.41 18.06
CA ALA A 190 -1.48 -7.77 16.72
C ALA A 190 -0.77 -6.60 16.02
N PHE A 191 -1.35 -5.39 16.09
CA PHE A 191 -0.77 -4.19 15.50
C PHE A 191 0.64 -3.91 16.01
N VAL A 192 0.84 -3.96 17.34
CA VAL A 192 2.14 -3.64 17.96
C VAL A 192 3.15 -4.75 17.78
N GLN A 193 2.74 -6.03 17.95
CA GLN A 193 3.68 -7.15 17.93
C GLN A 193 4.10 -7.56 16.52
N GLU A 194 3.26 -7.30 15.52
CA GLU A 194 3.57 -7.58 14.11
C GLU A 194 4.13 -6.34 13.39
N ASP A 195 4.35 -5.21 14.11
CA ASP A 195 4.77 -3.94 13.52
C ASP A 195 3.89 -3.52 12.33
N CYS A 196 2.59 -3.51 12.55
CA CYS A 196 1.66 -3.08 11.52
C CYS A 196 1.66 -1.55 11.35
N SER A 197 1.49 -1.08 10.14
CA SER A 197 1.15 0.30 9.82
C SER A 197 -0.36 0.54 9.80
N LEU A 198 -1.14 -0.52 9.53
CA LEU A 198 -2.60 -0.53 9.53
C LEU A 198 -3.12 -1.92 9.89
N VAL A 199 -4.11 -1.97 10.77
CA VAL A 199 -5.03 -3.10 10.92
C VAL A 199 -6.44 -2.54 10.81
N GLU A 200 -7.23 -3.02 9.87
CA GLU A 200 -8.59 -2.56 9.61
C GLU A 200 -9.53 -3.75 9.50
N ILE A 201 -10.66 -3.67 10.17
CA ILE A 201 -11.75 -4.64 10.12
C ILE A 201 -13.01 -3.92 9.63
N ASN A 202 -13.45 -4.26 8.43
CA ASN A 202 -14.60 -3.61 7.81
C ASN A 202 -15.40 -4.57 6.93
N PRO A 203 -16.44 -5.24 7.49
CA PRO A 203 -16.99 -4.99 8.83
C PRO A 203 -16.44 -5.91 9.94
N LEU A 204 -16.47 -5.40 11.16
CA LEU A 204 -16.53 -6.19 12.39
C LEU A 204 -18.01 -6.48 12.65
N VAL A 205 -18.39 -7.75 12.76
CA VAL A 205 -19.80 -8.11 12.87
C VAL A 205 -20.19 -8.62 14.26
N LEU A 206 -21.40 -8.27 14.67
CA LEU A 206 -22.10 -8.94 15.73
C LEU A 206 -23.03 -9.96 15.09
N THR A 207 -22.95 -11.21 15.50
CA THR A 207 -23.77 -12.28 14.93
C THR A 207 -25.02 -12.54 15.76
N GLY A 208 -26.04 -13.15 15.15
CA GLY A 208 -27.27 -13.49 15.83
C GLY A 208 -27.13 -14.52 16.95
N ASP A 209 -26.13 -15.40 16.86
CA ASP A 209 -25.71 -16.37 17.88
C ASP A 209 -24.81 -15.76 18.99
N GLY A 210 -24.49 -14.49 18.91
CA GLY A 210 -23.83 -13.75 19.98
C GLY A 210 -22.31 -13.80 19.95
N LEU A 211 -21.71 -13.75 18.78
CA LEU A 211 -20.26 -13.62 18.58
C LEU A 211 -19.88 -12.20 18.09
N VAL A 212 -18.61 -11.85 18.24
CA VAL A 212 -17.98 -10.66 17.65
C VAL A 212 -16.89 -11.16 16.72
N VAL A 213 -17.05 -10.98 15.41
CA VAL A 213 -16.22 -11.64 14.39
C VAL A 213 -15.68 -10.64 13.39
N ALA A 214 -14.40 -10.73 13.06
CA ALA A 214 -13.77 -9.96 11.98
C ALA A 214 -14.13 -10.62 10.63
N LEU A 215 -15.11 -10.04 9.93
CA LEU A 215 -15.65 -10.62 8.70
C LEU A 215 -14.78 -10.30 7.48
N ASP A 216 -14.22 -9.11 7.43
CA ASP A 216 -13.20 -8.72 6.45
C ASP A 216 -12.04 -8.03 7.19
N ALA A 217 -10.83 -8.30 6.78
CA ALA A 217 -9.63 -7.81 7.42
C ALA A 217 -8.61 -7.30 6.39
N LYS A 218 -8.08 -6.11 6.64
CA LYS A 218 -6.96 -5.53 5.90
C LYS A 218 -5.82 -5.26 6.86
N LEU A 219 -4.65 -5.77 6.54
CA LEU A 219 -3.45 -5.59 7.34
C LEU A 219 -2.29 -5.15 6.45
N SER A 220 -1.55 -4.18 6.94
CA SER A 220 -0.31 -3.73 6.31
C SER A 220 0.78 -3.67 7.36
N PHE A 221 1.96 -4.18 7.04
CA PHE A 221 3.14 -4.08 7.88
C PHE A 221 3.90 -2.78 7.63
N ASP A 222 4.69 -2.36 8.60
CA ASP A 222 5.73 -1.35 8.40
C ASP A 222 6.93 -1.99 7.70
N ASP A 223 7.24 -1.53 6.49
CA ASP A 223 8.35 -2.08 5.69
C ASP A 223 9.70 -1.93 6.41
N ASN A 224 9.86 -0.89 7.22
CA ASN A 224 11.06 -0.66 8.01
C ASN A 224 11.28 -1.68 9.13
N ALA A 225 10.24 -2.43 9.51
CA ALA A 225 10.30 -3.46 10.54
C ALA A 225 10.46 -4.89 9.99
N MET A 226 10.35 -5.10 8.68
CA MET A 226 10.34 -6.43 8.07
C MET A 226 11.62 -7.23 8.30
N PHE A 227 12.74 -6.59 8.60
CA PHE A 227 13.99 -7.28 8.94
C PHE A 227 13.87 -8.19 10.18
N ARG A 228 12.93 -7.92 11.08
CA ARG A 228 12.64 -8.70 12.29
C ARG A 228 11.41 -9.62 12.17
N HIS A 229 10.65 -9.52 11.06
CA HIS A 229 9.48 -10.34 10.75
C HIS A 229 9.68 -11.15 9.47
N LYS A 230 10.77 -11.93 9.42
CA LYS A 230 11.15 -12.69 8.21
C LYS A 230 10.09 -13.67 7.75
N ASP A 231 9.32 -14.25 8.68
CA ASP A 231 8.24 -15.18 8.34
C ASP A 231 7.10 -14.47 7.62
N ASN A 232 6.85 -13.21 7.93
CA ASN A 232 5.81 -12.41 7.29
C ASN A 232 6.20 -11.96 5.87
N LEU A 233 7.51 -11.98 5.52
CA LEU A 233 7.94 -11.71 4.13
C LEU A 233 7.40 -12.74 3.14
N ALA A 234 7.11 -13.97 3.58
CA ALA A 234 6.48 -14.99 2.74
C ALA A 234 5.04 -14.64 2.31
N PHE A 235 4.41 -13.65 2.95
CA PHE A 235 3.08 -13.17 2.59
C PHE A 235 3.09 -12.13 1.47
N ARG A 236 4.26 -11.63 1.06
CA ARG A 236 4.38 -10.63 0.00
C ARG A 236 3.91 -11.22 -1.33
N ASP A 237 2.97 -10.57 -1.96
CA ASP A 237 2.53 -10.89 -3.33
C ASP A 237 2.98 -9.77 -4.27
N LYS A 238 4.06 -10.03 -5.02
CA LYS A 238 4.64 -9.07 -5.96
C LYS A 238 3.72 -8.75 -7.14
N ASP A 239 2.80 -9.64 -7.47
CA ASP A 239 1.83 -9.43 -8.55
C ASP A 239 0.73 -8.41 -8.18
N GLU A 240 0.62 -8.07 -6.89
CA GLU A 240 -0.28 -7.05 -6.37
C GLU A 240 0.41 -5.68 -6.17
N GLU A 241 1.71 -5.59 -6.48
CA GLU A 241 2.51 -4.37 -6.38
C GLU A 241 2.75 -3.77 -7.79
N ASP A 242 3.10 -2.49 -7.87
CA ASP A 242 3.54 -1.90 -9.14
C ASP A 242 4.86 -2.55 -9.59
N PRO A 243 4.96 -3.03 -10.85
CA PRO A 243 6.16 -3.72 -11.33
C PRO A 243 7.43 -2.87 -11.21
N LEU A 244 7.34 -1.54 -11.38
CA LEU A 244 8.49 -0.63 -11.25
C LEU A 244 8.92 -0.48 -9.81
N GLU A 245 7.98 -0.47 -8.86
CA GLU A 245 8.27 -0.46 -7.42
C GLU A 245 8.92 -1.77 -6.97
N VAL A 246 8.46 -2.90 -7.53
CA VAL A 246 9.08 -4.22 -7.28
C VAL A 246 10.52 -4.24 -7.76
N GLU A 247 10.77 -3.82 -9.03
CA GLU A 247 12.12 -3.81 -9.61
C GLU A 247 13.05 -2.85 -8.84
N ALA A 248 12.54 -1.69 -8.43
CA ALA A 248 13.28 -0.74 -7.62
C ALA A 248 13.65 -1.32 -6.24
N SER A 249 12.70 -1.99 -5.59
CA SER A 249 12.92 -2.67 -4.30
C SER A 249 14.00 -3.76 -4.39
N GLU A 250 14.05 -4.51 -5.50
CA GLU A 250 15.08 -5.52 -5.76
C GLU A 250 16.48 -4.90 -6.01
N ALA A 251 16.51 -3.64 -6.41
CA ALA A 251 17.73 -2.86 -6.63
C ALA A 251 18.14 -2.00 -5.41
N ASP A 252 17.49 -2.17 -4.26
CA ASP A 252 17.66 -1.35 -3.05
C ASP A 252 17.44 0.16 -3.30
N LEU A 253 16.52 0.50 -4.21
CA LEU A 253 16.14 1.87 -4.52
C LEU A 253 14.79 2.22 -3.92
N ASN A 254 14.66 3.42 -3.36
CA ASN A 254 13.39 3.97 -2.90
C ASN A 254 12.64 4.63 -4.07
N TYR A 255 11.71 3.91 -4.67
CA TYR A 255 10.91 4.37 -5.81
C TYR A 255 9.42 4.30 -5.45
N ILE A 256 8.67 5.34 -5.83
CA ILE A 256 7.20 5.39 -5.77
C ILE A 256 6.72 5.95 -7.11
N LYS A 257 5.85 5.21 -7.78
CA LYS A 257 5.22 5.64 -9.02
C LYS A 257 4.18 6.73 -8.77
N LEU A 258 4.14 7.72 -9.65
CA LEU A 258 3.15 8.80 -9.69
C LEU A 258 2.58 8.95 -11.12
N ASP A 259 1.58 9.80 -11.28
CA ASP A 259 0.82 9.91 -12.54
C ASP A 259 1.36 10.99 -13.51
N GLY A 260 2.53 11.54 -13.27
CA GLY A 260 3.11 12.62 -14.07
C GLY A 260 3.88 12.17 -15.30
N SER A 261 4.56 13.14 -15.93
CA SER A 261 5.35 12.95 -17.14
C SER A 261 6.84 13.31 -17.00
N ILE A 262 7.26 13.81 -15.83
CA ILE A 262 8.66 14.17 -15.56
C ILE A 262 9.22 13.16 -14.57
N GLY A 263 10.08 12.26 -15.07
CA GLY A 263 10.83 11.32 -14.23
C GLY A 263 11.82 12.05 -13.33
N CYS A 264 11.88 11.68 -12.06
CA CYS A 264 12.75 12.32 -11.07
C CYS A 264 13.80 11.32 -10.56
N MET A 265 15.07 11.74 -10.55
CA MET A 265 16.18 11.03 -9.91
C MET A 265 16.92 11.99 -8.98
N VAL A 266 16.90 11.72 -7.69
CA VAL A 266 17.40 12.64 -6.68
C VAL A 266 18.15 11.86 -5.59
N ASN A 267 19.11 12.47 -4.92
CA ASN A 267 19.74 11.89 -3.74
C ASN A 267 19.23 12.56 -2.47
N GLY A 268 18.57 11.76 -1.65
CA GLY A 268 17.96 12.17 -0.39
C GLY A 268 16.48 12.56 -0.53
N ALA A 269 15.65 11.95 0.32
CA ALA A 269 14.19 12.08 0.28
C ALA A 269 13.69 13.54 0.39
N GLY A 270 14.32 14.36 1.23
CA GLY A 270 13.97 15.79 1.37
C GLY A 270 14.20 16.58 0.09
N LEU A 271 15.32 16.32 -0.61
CA LEU A 271 15.61 16.95 -1.89
C LEU A 271 14.68 16.45 -2.99
N ALA A 272 14.30 15.17 -2.95
CA ALA A 272 13.33 14.58 -3.88
C ALA A 272 11.95 15.24 -3.74
N MET A 273 11.43 15.36 -2.52
CA MET A 273 10.17 16.07 -2.27
C MET A 273 10.22 17.53 -2.72
N GLY A 274 11.30 18.27 -2.36
CA GLY A 274 11.47 19.65 -2.81
C GLY A 274 11.60 19.80 -4.33
N THR A 275 12.17 18.81 -5.01
CA THR A 275 12.25 18.76 -6.48
C THR A 275 10.86 18.59 -7.10
N MET A 276 10.06 17.67 -6.56
CA MET A 276 8.67 17.48 -7.01
C MET A 276 7.81 18.71 -6.78
N ASP A 277 7.94 19.37 -5.63
CA ASP A 277 7.23 20.60 -5.31
C ASP A 277 7.56 21.73 -6.31
N ILE A 278 8.83 21.88 -6.67
CA ILE A 278 9.23 22.89 -7.64
C ILE A 278 8.74 22.55 -9.04
N ILE A 279 8.75 21.30 -9.48
CA ILE A 279 8.14 20.86 -10.74
C ILE A 279 6.67 21.26 -10.76
N LYS A 280 5.93 20.96 -9.70
CA LYS A 280 4.51 21.35 -9.55
C LYS A 280 4.31 22.86 -9.60
N ALA A 281 5.15 23.64 -8.92
CA ALA A 281 5.08 25.09 -8.90
C ALA A 281 5.27 25.74 -10.28
N TYR A 282 5.96 25.05 -11.20
CA TYR A 282 6.12 25.48 -12.59
C TYR A 282 5.10 24.85 -13.55
N GLY A 283 4.09 24.13 -13.05
CA GLY A 283 2.99 23.58 -13.83
C GLY A 283 3.28 22.21 -14.47
N GLY A 284 4.34 21.52 -14.04
CA GLY A 284 4.63 20.14 -14.45
C GLY A 284 4.14 19.11 -13.44
N ASP A 285 4.17 17.84 -13.84
CA ASP A 285 3.76 16.71 -13.01
C ASP A 285 4.89 15.68 -12.89
N PRO A 286 5.37 15.39 -11.65
CA PRO A 286 6.37 14.36 -11.45
C PRO A 286 5.77 12.95 -11.68
N ALA A 287 6.52 12.11 -12.42
CA ALA A 287 6.12 10.73 -12.74
C ALA A 287 6.49 9.75 -11.62
N ASN A 288 7.41 10.11 -10.75
CA ASN A 288 7.86 9.26 -9.66
C ASN A 288 8.58 10.07 -8.57
N PHE A 289 8.57 9.51 -7.37
CA PHE A 289 9.59 9.76 -6.35
C PHE A 289 10.71 8.74 -6.56
N LEU A 290 11.98 9.17 -6.56
CA LEU A 290 13.12 8.26 -6.52
C LEU A 290 14.29 8.89 -5.77
N ASP A 291 14.73 8.21 -4.72
CA ASP A 291 15.91 8.53 -3.95
C ASP A 291 17.00 7.46 -4.19
N VAL A 292 18.09 7.85 -4.82
CA VAL A 292 19.25 6.97 -5.07
C VAL A 292 20.14 6.76 -3.84
N GLY A 293 19.79 7.43 -2.72
CA GLY A 293 20.51 7.33 -1.46
C GLY A 293 21.86 8.06 -1.44
N GLY A 294 22.49 8.08 -0.27
CA GLY A 294 23.77 8.75 -0.04
C GLY A 294 25.01 8.00 -0.55
N ALA A 295 24.87 6.75 -0.95
CA ALA A 295 25.95 5.89 -1.46
C ALA A 295 25.74 5.52 -2.93
N ALA A 296 25.10 6.38 -3.72
CA ALA A 296 24.80 6.12 -5.12
C ALA A 296 26.05 5.72 -5.91
N SER A 297 26.13 4.45 -6.29
CA SER A 297 27.14 3.93 -7.21
C SER A 297 26.73 4.19 -8.66
N GLN A 298 27.68 4.09 -9.59
CA GLN A 298 27.35 4.15 -11.03
C GLN A 298 26.28 3.12 -11.41
N GLU A 299 26.36 1.91 -10.84
CA GLU A 299 25.41 0.81 -11.07
C GLU A 299 23.99 1.16 -10.59
N ASN A 300 23.85 1.76 -9.39
CA ASN A 300 22.57 2.19 -8.86
C ASN A 300 21.95 3.31 -9.69
N VAL A 301 22.77 4.26 -10.17
CA VAL A 301 22.31 5.33 -11.08
C VAL A 301 21.82 4.74 -12.39
N GLU A 302 22.53 3.76 -12.96
CA GLU A 302 22.11 3.09 -14.20
C GLU A 302 20.80 2.31 -14.01
N LYS A 303 20.64 1.57 -12.91
CA LYS A 303 19.39 0.86 -12.56
C LYS A 303 18.24 1.84 -12.37
N ALA A 304 18.44 2.90 -11.60
CA ALA A 304 17.45 3.94 -11.36
C ALA A 304 16.98 4.59 -12.69
N PHE A 305 17.92 4.89 -13.56
CA PHE A 305 17.63 5.45 -14.87
C PHE A 305 16.81 4.51 -15.74
N ARG A 306 17.16 3.23 -15.75
CA ARG A 306 16.41 2.18 -16.46
C ARG A 306 14.97 2.09 -15.96
N ILE A 307 14.77 2.04 -14.64
CA ILE A 307 13.42 1.95 -14.03
C ILE A 307 12.56 3.15 -14.44
N ILE A 308 13.11 4.38 -14.37
CA ILE A 308 12.38 5.57 -14.80
C ILE A 308 11.98 5.48 -16.29
N THR A 309 12.87 4.96 -17.15
CA THR A 309 12.60 4.87 -18.59
C THR A 309 11.64 3.75 -18.99
N MET A 310 11.34 2.83 -18.10
CA MET A 310 10.31 1.80 -18.31
C MET A 310 8.88 2.36 -18.16
N ASP A 311 8.69 3.51 -17.53
CA ASP A 311 7.37 4.16 -17.50
C ASP A 311 7.09 4.87 -18.83
N PRO A 312 6.09 4.42 -19.60
CA PRO A 312 5.76 5.01 -20.91
C PRO A 312 5.22 6.44 -20.83
N ASN A 313 4.81 6.89 -19.63
CA ASN A 313 4.33 8.26 -19.42
C ASN A 313 5.47 9.26 -19.28
N VAL A 314 6.68 8.81 -19.01
CA VAL A 314 7.84 9.69 -18.83
C VAL A 314 8.29 10.28 -20.17
N LYS A 315 8.24 11.60 -20.27
CA LYS A 315 8.62 12.37 -21.47
C LYS A 315 9.91 13.18 -21.29
N CYS A 316 10.33 13.40 -20.04
CA CYS A 316 11.56 14.08 -19.66
C CYS A 316 12.04 13.51 -18.33
N ILE A 317 13.36 13.46 -18.10
CA ILE A 317 13.93 13.09 -16.81
C ILE A 317 14.62 14.30 -16.20
N LEU A 318 14.33 14.60 -14.94
CA LEU A 318 15.03 15.57 -14.12
C LEU A 318 15.92 14.87 -13.11
N ILE A 319 17.23 15.01 -13.26
CA ILE A 319 18.24 14.55 -12.32
C ILE A 319 18.68 15.71 -11.45
N ASN A 320 18.48 15.62 -10.14
CA ASN A 320 18.85 16.67 -9.21
C ASN A 320 19.70 16.10 -8.07
N ILE A 321 21.01 16.29 -8.17
CA ILE A 321 21.97 15.77 -7.20
C ILE A 321 22.63 16.94 -6.45
N PHE A 322 22.59 16.84 -5.13
CA PHE A 322 23.40 17.67 -4.26
C PHE A 322 24.51 16.80 -3.65
N GLY A 323 25.71 16.98 -4.15
CA GLY A 323 26.86 16.21 -3.72
C GLY A 323 27.33 16.60 -2.31
N GLY A 324 27.24 15.62 -1.43
CA GLY A 324 27.89 15.61 -0.14
C GLY A 324 28.74 14.34 -0.10
N ILE A 325 28.11 13.25 0.39
CA ILE A 325 28.70 11.90 0.33
C ILE A 325 28.65 11.38 -1.12
N VAL A 326 27.57 11.63 -1.85
CA VAL A 326 27.46 11.32 -3.28
C VAL A 326 28.38 12.24 -4.08
N ARG A 327 29.16 11.67 -4.99
CA ARG A 327 30.05 12.41 -5.88
C ARG A 327 29.37 12.66 -7.22
N CYS A 328 29.31 13.91 -7.63
CA CYS A 328 28.66 14.33 -8.88
C CYS A 328 29.30 13.70 -10.13
N ASP A 329 30.63 13.53 -10.15
CA ASP A 329 31.35 12.90 -11.26
C ASP A 329 30.95 11.43 -11.46
N MET A 330 30.70 10.66 -10.38
CA MET A 330 30.22 9.29 -10.45
C MET A 330 28.77 9.22 -10.99
N VAL A 331 27.92 10.14 -10.55
CA VAL A 331 26.56 10.23 -11.08
C VAL A 331 26.56 10.58 -12.56
N ALA A 332 27.36 11.58 -12.96
CA ALA A 332 27.52 11.96 -14.37
C ALA A 332 27.99 10.78 -15.24
N ALA A 333 28.98 10.02 -14.76
CA ALA A 333 29.45 8.81 -15.43
C ALA A 333 28.34 7.76 -15.58
N GLY A 334 27.55 7.51 -14.51
CA GLY A 334 26.41 6.59 -14.53
C GLY A 334 25.33 7.02 -15.51
N VAL A 335 24.97 8.30 -15.53
CA VAL A 335 24.00 8.86 -16.49
C VAL A 335 24.48 8.71 -17.92
N ILE A 336 25.74 9.04 -18.21
CA ILE A 336 26.34 8.89 -19.55
C ILE A 336 26.38 7.41 -19.98
N ALA A 337 26.71 6.50 -19.07
CA ALA A 337 26.69 5.06 -19.33
C ALA A 337 25.26 4.56 -19.65
N ALA A 338 24.27 4.98 -18.85
CA ALA A 338 22.86 4.66 -19.07
C ALA A 338 22.36 5.17 -20.44
N PHE A 339 22.70 6.39 -20.82
CA PHE A 339 22.38 6.92 -22.17
C PHE A 339 22.92 6.06 -23.32
N LYS A 340 24.09 5.45 -23.12
CA LYS A 340 24.71 4.59 -24.14
C LYS A 340 24.11 3.20 -24.17
N SER A 341 23.60 2.70 -23.04
CA SER A 341 23.02 1.35 -22.92
C SER A 341 21.54 1.31 -23.29
N VAL A 342 20.81 2.39 -23.06
CA VAL A 342 19.39 2.55 -23.38
C VAL A 342 19.29 3.60 -24.48
N ASP A 343 18.94 3.27 -25.70
CA ASP A 343 18.80 4.26 -26.81
C ASP A 343 17.71 5.30 -26.48
N LEU A 344 18.05 6.18 -25.50
CA LEU A 344 17.11 7.13 -24.92
C LEU A 344 16.79 8.27 -25.88
N GLN A 345 15.53 8.44 -26.19
CA GLN A 345 15.04 9.48 -27.11
C GLN A 345 14.47 10.71 -26.36
N ILE A 346 14.21 10.60 -25.05
CA ILE A 346 13.65 11.69 -24.27
C ILE A 346 14.75 12.60 -23.69
N PRO A 347 14.49 13.91 -23.52
CA PRO A 347 15.46 14.85 -22.93
C PRO A 347 15.69 14.55 -21.45
N VAL A 348 16.92 14.79 -21.02
CA VAL A 348 17.33 14.71 -19.61
C VAL A 348 17.88 16.07 -19.17
N VAL A 349 17.33 16.62 -18.11
CA VAL A 349 17.81 17.82 -17.46
C VAL A 349 18.59 17.45 -16.22
N VAL A 350 19.79 17.96 -16.05
CA VAL A 350 20.69 17.57 -14.96
C VAL A 350 21.15 18.78 -14.18
N ARG A 351 20.95 18.76 -12.88
CA ARG A 351 21.56 19.68 -11.92
C ARG A 351 22.46 18.90 -11.00
N LEU A 352 23.76 19.20 -11.06
CA LEU A 352 24.81 18.58 -10.25
C LEU A 352 25.53 19.67 -9.48
N GLU A 353 25.42 19.68 -8.16
CA GLU A 353 26.00 20.66 -7.27
C GLU A 353 26.66 19.98 -6.07
N GLY A 354 27.78 20.51 -5.59
CA GLY A 354 28.52 19.96 -4.45
C GLY A 354 29.78 19.20 -4.87
N THR A 355 30.12 18.11 -4.19
CA THR A 355 31.39 17.37 -4.36
C THR A 355 31.60 16.91 -5.80
N ASN A 356 32.70 17.34 -6.42
CA ASN A 356 33.12 17.05 -7.81
C ASN A 356 32.10 17.50 -8.87
N SER A 357 31.39 18.61 -8.62
CA SER A 357 30.45 19.15 -9.61
C SER A 357 31.15 19.68 -10.86
N GLU A 358 32.33 20.32 -10.74
CA GLU A 358 33.09 20.81 -11.88
C GLU A 358 33.54 19.67 -12.79
N GLU A 359 34.06 18.59 -12.24
CA GLU A 359 34.46 17.39 -12.99
C GLU A 359 33.24 16.76 -13.68
N ALA A 360 32.10 16.72 -13.01
CA ALA A 360 30.85 16.23 -13.58
C ALA A 360 30.40 17.07 -14.78
N HIS A 361 30.45 18.39 -14.69
CA HIS A 361 30.15 19.31 -15.79
C HIS A 361 31.08 19.06 -17.01
N ILE A 362 32.42 18.87 -16.75
CA ILE A 362 33.35 18.53 -17.80
C ILE A 362 33.01 17.19 -18.47
N LEU A 363 32.63 16.17 -17.70
CA LEU A 363 32.23 14.86 -18.22
C LEU A 363 30.99 14.95 -19.10
N VAL A 364 29.94 15.65 -18.62
CA VAL A 364 28.70 15.85 -19.38
C VAL A 364 28.98 16.60 -20.69
N ASN A 365 29.75 17.68 -20.67
CA ASN A 365 30.07 18.45 -21.86
C ASN A 365 30.90 17.65 -22.89
N LYS A 366 31.79 16.75 -22.44
CA LYS A 366 32.58 15.86 -23.30
C LYS A 366 31.80 14.62 -23.78
N SER A 367 30.63 14.35 -23.26
CA SER A 367 29.86 13.13 -23.56
C SER A 367 29.38 13.04 -25.01
N GLY A 368 29.25 14.17 -25.70
CA GLY A 368 28.71 14.27 -27.06
C GLY A 368 27.18 14.14 -27.13
N LEU A 369 26.48 14.15 -25.97
CA LEU A 369 25.01 13.96 -25.90
C LEU A 369 24.23 15.25 -26.28
N GLY A 370 24.90 16.42 -26.30
CA GLY A 370 24.34 17.67 -26.79
C GLY A 370 23.04 18.08 -26.09
N GLU A 371 22.04 18.45 -26.88
CA GLU A 371 20.75 18.95 -26.37
C GLU A 371 19.92 17.88 -25.61
N ARG A 372 20.25 16.59 -25.77
CA ARG A 372 19.55 15.51 -25.05
C ARG A 372 19.92 15.45 -23.57
N LEU A 373 21.07 16.00 -23.17
CA LEU A 373 21.53 16.08 -21.78
C LEU A 373 21.82 17.53 -21.40
N GLN A 374 20.84 18.24 -20.90
CA GLN A 374 20.88 19.66 -20.61
C GLN A 374 21.31 19.91 -19.16
N MET A 375 22.39 20.67 -18.96
CA MET A 375 22.79 21.13 -17.65
C MET A 375 21.94 22.32 -17.18
N ALA A 376 21.75 22.41 -15.85
CA ALA A 376 21.10 23.55 -15.20
C ALA A 376 21.90 24.01 -13.98
N ASP A 377 22.05 25.30 -13.80
CA ASP A 377 22.83 25.90 -12.71
C ASP A 377 22.11 25.87 -11.36
N GLY A 378 20.80 25.72 -11.35
CA GLY A 378 20.01 25.66 -10.13
C GLY A 378 18.70 24.89 -10.30
N ILE A 379 18.10 24.49 -9.17
CA ILE A 379 16.89 23.67 -9.16
C ILE A 379 15.70 24.34 -9.86
N ARG A 380 15.57 25.68 -9.78
CA ARG A 380 14.50 26.43 -10.46
C ARG A 380 14.65 26.39 -11.97
N GLU A 381 15.87 26.54 -12.47
CA GLU A 381 16.17 26.44 -13.89
C GLU A 381 15.96 25.01 -14.38
N ALA A 382 16.42 24.01 -13.62
CA ALA A 382 16.24 22.61 -13.93
C ALA A 382 14.74 22.25 -14.07
N ALA A 383 13.91 22.67 -13.12
CA ALA A 383 12.46 22.45 -13.20
C ALA A 383 11.82 23.15 -14.40
N LYS A 384 12.18 24.41 -14.69
CA LYS A 384 11.69 25.13 -15.87
C LYS A 384 12.05 24.41 -17.17
N LYS A 385 13.30 23.96 -17.32
CA LYS A 385 13.75 23.21 -18.51
C LYS A 385 12.99 21.88 -18.64
N ALA A 386 12.81 21.15 -17.53
CA ALA A 386 12.09 19.89 -17.55
C ALA A 386 10.59 20.07 -17.91
N VAL A 387 9.94 21.08 -17.34
CA VAL A 387 8.54 21.42 -17.69
C VAL A 387 8.42 21.84 -19.16
N ALA A 388 9.30 22.69 -19.64
CA ALA A 388 9.31 23.13 -21.05
C ALA A 388 9.54 21.95 -22.02
N ALA A 389 10.26 20.90 -21.60
CA ALA A 389 10.53 19.74 -22.44
C ALA A 389 9.32 18.79 -22.59
N VAL A 390 8.29 18.90 -21.73
CA VAL A 390 7.08 18.05 -21.77
C VAL A 390 5.82 18.83 -22.20
N SER A 391 5.92 20.17 -22.30
CA SER A 391 4.86 21.05 -22.79
C SER A 391 4.85 21.04 -24.32
#